data_5a2e9f56bb440bf4f71a423cf2265f01
#
_entry.id   5a2e9f56bb440bf4f71a423cf2265f01
#
_cell.length_a   1.000
_cell.length_b   1.000
_cell.length_c   1.000
_cell.angle_alpha   90.00
_cell.angle_beta   90.00
_cell.angle_gamma   90.00
#
_symmetry.space_group_name_H-M   'P 1'
#
loop_
_entity.id
_entity.type
_entity.pdbx_description
1 polymer ?
#
loop_
_entity_poly.entity_id
_entity_poly.type
_entity_poly.pdbx_seq_one_letter_code
_entity_poly.pdbx_strand_id
1 'polypeptide(L)'
;MKILSILKEIIQPSEDYYNLVDKIKQQGGKFLGSGDYGAAYLVGDKVLKVTTDSQELEDAQKIKGLTTKYFAYIYDVEIVNELLGIITMENLQPYTADPDKVPIDDIYAEADDLGISPDLEGPGGSIRMDNVMQDANGNVKIIDV
;
A
#
# COMPACT_ATOMS: atom_id res chain seq x y z
N MET A 1 7.85 -4.43 13.80
CA MET A 1 6.53 -4.99 14.07
C MET A 1 6.62 -6.50 14.23
N LYS A 2 6.06 -7.04 15.30
CA LYS A 2 6.21 -8.46 15.67
C LYS A 2 5.60 -9.44 14.65
N ILE A 3 4.49 -9.05 14.00
CA ILE A 3 3.83 -9.94 13.05
C ILE A 3 4.71 -10.21 11.82
N LEU A 4 5.44 -9.21 11.32
CA LEU A 4 6.35 -9.42 10.20
C LEU A 4 7.52 -10.32 10.56
N SER A 5 8.04 -10.19 11.80
CA SER A 5 9.09 -11.09 12.28
C SER A 5 8.60 -12.54 12.35
N ILE A 6 7.37 -12.78 12.81
CA ILE A 6 6.77 -14.11 12.85
C ILE A 6 6.60 -14.67 11.44
N LEU A 7 6.07 -13.88 10.51
CA LEU A 7 5.89 -14.28 9.12
C LEU A 7 7.22 -14.63 8.47
N LYS A 8 8.26 -13.85 8.73
CA LYS A 8 9.59 -14.06 8.20
C LYS A 8 10.22 -15.37 8.67
N GLU A 9 9.97 -15.76 9.94
CA GLU A 9 10.49 -17.01 10.51
C GLU A 9 9.83 -18.25 9.95
N ILE A 10 8.54 -18.20 9.61
CA ILE A 10 7.75 -19.38 9.20
C ILE A 10 7.55 -19.50 7.70
N ILE A 11 7.78 -18.42 6.93
CA ILE A 11 7.64 -18.44 5.47
C ILE A 11 9.00 -18.65 4.82
N GLN A 12 9.10 -19.69 4.00
CA GLN A 12 10.29 -19.94 3.19
C GLN A 12 10.27 -19.06 1.94
N PRO A 13 11.43 -18.66 1.38
CA PRO A 13 11.46 -17.84 0.16
C PRO A 13 10.76 -18.49 -1.03
N SER A 14 10.60 -19.81 -1.04
CA SER A 14 9.90 -20.55 -2.10
C SER A 14 8.38 -20.62 -1.90
N GLU A 15 7.86 -20.18 -0.76
CA GLU A 15 6.42 -20.17 -0.54
C GLU A 15 5.75 -19.11 -1.41
N ASP A 16 4.56 -19.43 -1.87
CA ASP A 16 3.82 -18.58 -2.77
C ASP A 16 2.95 -17.55 -2.05
N TYR A 17 2.32 -16.73 -2.85
CA TYR A 17 1.40 -15.68 -2.42
C TYR A 17 0.29 -16.22 -1.50
N TYR A 18 -0.32 -17.36 -1.84
CA TYR A 18 -1.46 -17.89 -1.09
C TYR A 18 -1.05 -18.37 0.30
N ASN A 19 0.12 -18.95 0.44
CA ASN A 19 0.63 -19.34 1.75
C ASN A 19 0.86 -18.14 2.64
N LEU A 20 1.39 -17.05 2.10
CA LEU A 20 1.60 -15.80 2.83
C LEU A 20 0.27 -15.18 3.26
N VAL A 21 -0.72 -15.15 2.37
CA VAL A 21 -2.06 -14.66 2.68
C VAL A 21 -2.69 -15.47 3.80
N ASP A 22 -2.58 -16.80 3.75
CA ASP A 22 -3.10 -17.67 4.81
C ASP A 22 -2.45 -17.39 6.16
N LYS A 23 -1.14 -17.16 6.20
CA LYS A 23 -0.44 -16.79 7.43
C LYS A 23 -0.95 -15.47 8.00
N ILE A 24 -1.18 -14.47 7.16
CA ILE A 24 -1.72 -13.18 7.59
C ILE A 24 -3.12 -13.35 8.19
N LYS A 25 -3.97 -14.15 7.55
CA LYS A 25 -5.31 -14.46 8.09
C LYS A 25 -5.24 -15.17 9.43
N GLN A 26 -4.34 -16.14 9.60
CA GLN A 26 -4.14 -16.85 10.85
C GLN A 26 -3.67 -15.92 11.98
N GLN A 27 -3.00 -14.82 11.65
CA GLN A 27 -2.56 -13.81 12.60
C GLN A 27 -3.64 -12.76 12.90
N GLY A 28 -4.87 -12.98 12.47
CA GLY A 28 -5.99 -12.08 12.72
C GLY A 28 -6.20 -11.03 11.62
N GLY A 29 -5.58 -11.18 10.48
CA GLY A 29 -5.74 -10.25 9.36
C GLY A 29 -7.15 -10.27 8.78
N LYS A 30 -7.75 -9.08 8.62
CA LYS A 30 -9.07 -8.88 8.05
C LYS A 30 -8.92 -8.38 6.63
N PHE A 31 -9.52 -9.10 5.67
CA PHE A 31 -9.46 -8.73 4.26
C PHE A 31 -10.10 -7.36 4.00
N LEU A 32 -9.39 -6.48 3.30
CA LEU A 32 -9.87 -5.15 2.91
C LEU A 32 -10.17 -5.04 1.42
N GLY A 33 -9.40 -5.70 0.58
CA GLY A 33 -9.58 -5.65 -0.85
C GLY A 33 -8.43 -6.31 -1.60
N SER A 34 -8.63 -6.54 -2.90
CA SER A 34 -7.61 -7.11 -3.77
C SER A 34 -7.62 -6.44 -5.13
N GLY A 35 -6.50 -6.54 -5.83
CA GLY A 35 -6.32 -6.09 -7.20
C GLY A 35 -5.53 -7.10 -8.00
N ASP A 36 -5.02 -6.68 -9.18
CA ASP A 36 -4.31 -7.57 -10.10
C ASP A 36 -3.00 -8.11 -9.51
N TYR A 37 -2.37 -7.36 -8.61
CA TYR A 37 -1.03 -7.68 -8.10
C TYR A 37 -0.99 -8.09 -6.64
N GLY A 38 -2.11 -7.99 -5.93
CA GLY A 38 -2.08 -8.35 -4.53
C GLY A 38 -3.36 -8.11 -3.75
N ALA A 39 -3.25 -8.16 -2.44
CA ALA A 39 -4.37 -7.99 -1.52
C ALA A 39 -3.93 -7.23 -0.26
N ALA A 40 -4.88 -6.52 0.34
CA ALA A 40 -4.65 -5.75 1.55
C ALA A 40 -5.45 -6.32 2.72
N TYR A 41 -4.84 -6.33 3.89
CA TYR A 41 -5.41 -6.85 5.13
C TYR A 41 -5.20 -5.87 6.27
N LEU A 42 -6.22 -5.72 7.11
CA LEU A 42 -6.09 -4.98 8.37
C LEU A 42 -5.57 -5.92 9.44
N VAL A 43 -4.44 -5.57 10.03
CA VAL A 43 -3.82 -6.33 11.13
C VAL A 43 -3.56 -5.35 12.28
N GLY A 44 -4.35 -5.46 13.35
CA GLY A 44 -4.35 -4.45 14.40
C GLY A 44 -4.82 -3.10 13.87
N ASP A 45 -3.99 -2.08 14.01
CA ASP A 45 -4.28 -0.72 13.52
C ASP A 45 -3.57 -0.37 12.21
N LYS A 46 -2.92 -1.35 11.58
CA LYS A 46 -2.14 -1.15 10.35
C LYS A 46 -2.66 -1.98 9.19
N VAL A 47 -2.37 -1.54 7.98
CA VAL A 47 -2.69 -2.27 6.76
C VAL A 47 -1.43 -2.96 6.25
N LEU A 48 -1.55 -4.28 5.99
CA LEU A 48 -0.52 -5.06 5.32
C LEU A 48 -0.98 -5.33 3.88
N LYS A 49 -0.22 -4.84 2.92
CA LYS A 49 -0.47 -5.10 1.51
C LYS A 49 0.53 -6.14 1.01
N VAL A 50 0.03 -7.29 0.61
CA VAL A 50 0.83 -8.33 -0.04
C VAL A 50 0.79 -8.06 -1.53
N THR A 51 1.95 -7.88 -2.15
CA THR A 51 2.01 -7.50 -3.56
C THR A 51 3.10 -8.25 -4.30
N THR A 52 2.83 -8.52 -5.58
CA THR A 52 3.80 -9.07 -6.54
C THR A 52 4.34 -8.00 -7.48
N ASP A 53 3.95 -6.75 -7.31
CA ASP A 53 4.41 -5.62 -8.12
C ASP A 53 5.76 -5.10 -7.60
N SER A 54 6.84 -5.41 -8.31
CA SER A 54 8.19 -4.99 -7.93
C SER A 54 8.37 -3.47 -7.95
N GLN A 55 7.69 -2.78 -8.84
CA GLN A 55 7.77 -1.31 -8.90
C GLN A 55 7.10 -0.69 -7.67
N GLU A 56 5.96 -1.20 -7.26
CA GLU A 56 5.28 -0.75 -6.04
C GLU A 56 6.16 -0.96 -4.81
N LEU A 57 6.81 -2.13 -4.70
CA LEU A 57 7.72 -2.41 -3.60
C LEU A 57 8.91 -1.46 -3.58
N GLU A 58 9.48 -1.18 -4.74
CA GLU A 58 10.60 -0.25 -4.89
C GLU A 58 10.19 1.16 -4.48
N ASP A 59 9.04 1.64 -4.97
CA ASP A 59 8.55 2.97 -4.64
C ASP A 59 8.21 3.09 -3.15
N ALA A 60 7.60 2.07 -2.56
CA ALA A 60 7.31 2.05 -1.13
C ALA A 60 8.59 2.13 -0.30
N GLN A 61 9.66 1.48 -0.71
CA GLN A 61 10.95 1.58 -0.03
C GLN A 61 11.53 2.99 -0.07
N LYS A 62 11.32 3.72 -1.16
CA LYS A 62 11.79 5.10 -1.29
C LYS A 62 11.13 6.04 -0.28
N ILE A 63 9.86 5.82 0.05
CA ILE A 63 9.11 6.69 0.95
C ILE A 63 8.92 6.10 2.35
N LYS A 64 9.45 4.93 2.61
CA LYS A 64 9.38 4.28 3.92
C LYS A 64 9.90 5.21 5.02
N GLY A 65 9.08 5.42 6.04
CA GLY A 65 9.43 6.26 7.18
C GLY A 65 9.36 7.77 6.92
N LEU A 66 8.97 8.18 5.72
CA LEU A 66 8.85 9.61 5.38
C LEU A 66 7.43 10.10 5.60
N THR A 67 7.29 11.27 6.21
CA THR A 67 6.00 11.96 6.28
C THR A 67 5.85 12.80 5.02
N THR A 68 4.86 12.44 4.20
CA THR A 68 4.57 13.15 2.96
C THR A 68 3.22 13.84 3.06
N LYS A 69 2.94 14.76 2.13
CA LYS A 69 1.65 15.47 2.11
C LYS A 69 0.52 14.60 1.55
N TYR A 70 0.79 13.84 0.49
CA TYR A 70 -0.24 13.16 -0.30
C TYR A 70 -0.14 11.64 -0.33
N PHE A 71 0.83 11.02 0.32
CA PHE A 71 1.00 9.58 0.29
C PHE A 71 0.82 8.97 1.67
N ALA A 72 0.26 7.76 1.70
CA ALA A 72 0.13 6.99 2.94
C ALA A 72 1.49 6.81 3.59
N TYR A 73 1.52 6.87 4.92
CA TYR A 73 2.74 6.60 5.66
C TYR A 73 3.09 5.11 5.58
N ILE A 74 4.31 4.82 5.15
CA ILE A 74 4.82 3.44 5.05
C ILE A 74 5.69 3.15 6.26
N TYR A 75 5.25 2.20 7.10
CA TYR A 75 6.00 1.80 8.28
C TYR A 75 7.13 0.84 7.94
N ASP A 76 6.90 -0.06 7.01
CA ASP A 76 7.86 -1.09 6.65
C ASP A 76 7.59 -1.67 5.27
N VAL A 77 8.66 -2.17 4.65
CA VAL A 77 8.61 -2.93 3.39
C VAL A 77 9.47 -4.18 3.58
N GLU A 78 8.85 -5.34 3.45
CA GLU A 78 9.54 -6.63 3.59
C GLU A 78 9.52 -7.36 2.25
N ILE A 79 10.69 -7.66 1.73
CA ILE A 79 10.83 -8.49 0.52
C ILE A 79 10.89 -9.94 0.96
N VAL A 80 9.87 -10.71 0.62
CA VAL A 80 9.77 -12.13 0.98
C VAL A 80 10.58 -12.99 0.00
N ASN A 81 10.41 -12.71 -1.30
CA ASN A 81 11.22 -13.31 -2.38
C ASN A 81 11.22 -12.37 -3.59
N GLU A 82 11.83 -12.78 -4.71
CA GLU A 82 11.97 -11.94 -5.90
C GLU A 82 10.65 -11.42 -6.46
N LEU A 83 9.55 -12.15 -6.22
CA LEU A 83 8.24 -11.87 -6.83
C LEU A 83 7.19 -11.49 -5.79
N LEU A 84 7.56 -11.26 -4.52
CA LEU A 84 6.59 -11.12 -3.46
C LEU A 84 7.13 -10.27 -2.31
N GLY A 85 6.34 -9.31 -1.87
CA GLY A 85 6.67 -8.47 -0.71
C GLY A 85 5.45 -8.06 0.08
N ILE A 86 5.69 -7.46 1.24
CA ILE A 86 4.67 -6.93 2.13
C ILE A 86 4.99 -5.48 2.41
N ILE A 87 3.99 -4.61 2.19
CA ILE A 87 4.06 -3.20 2.58
C ILE A 87 3.16 -3.00 3.79
N THR A 88 3.71 -2.48 4.87
CA THR A 88 2.94 -2.11 6.07
C THR A 88 2.72 -0.61 6.05
N MET A 89 1.45 -0.19 6.02
CA MET A 89 1.09 1.22 5.89
C MET A 89 0.02 1.62 6.88
N GLU A 90 -0.20 2.94 7.01
CA GLU A 90 -1.26 3.47 7.87
C GLU A 90 -2.64 3.04 7.37
N ASN A 91 -3.57 2.88 8.31
CA ASN A 91 -4.97 2.61 8.00
C ASN A 91 -5.71 3.93 7.74
N LEU A 92 -6.21 4.08 6.52
CA LEU A 92 -6.88 5.29 6.06
C LEU A 92 -8.34 5.01 5.75
N GLN A 93 -9.14 6.07 5.64
CA GLN A 93 -10.55 5.97 5.27
C GLN A 93 -10.74 6.20 3.77
N PRO A 94 -11.79 5.62 3.16
CA PRO A 94 -12.11 5.95 1.77
C PRO A 94 -12.36 7.46 1.62
N TYR A 95 -11.90 8.01 0.48
CA TYR A 95 -12.15 9.41 0.15
C TYR A 95 -13.61 9.60 -0.25
N THR A 96 -14.34 10.47 0.46
CA THR A 96 -15.78 10.66 0.26
C THR A 96 -16.15 12.02 -0.34
N ALA A 97 -15.18 12.90 -0.54
CA ALA A 97 -15.44 14.20 -1.13
C ALA A 97 -15.48 14.13 -2.67
N ASP A 98 -15.64 15.28 -3.32
CA ASP A 98 -15.74 15.38 -4.77
C ASP A 98 -14.42 14.93 -5.43
N PRO A 99 -14.45 13.99 -6.40
CA PRO A 99 -13.26 13.61 -7.16
C PRO A 99 -12.56 14.78 -7.84
N ASP A 100 -13.29 15.82 -8.25
CA ASP A 100 -12.70 17.00 -8.89
C ASP A 100 -11.85 17.84 -7.93
N LYS A 101 -11.97 17.61 -6.62
CA LYS A 101 -11.16 18.29 -5.59
C LYS A 101 -9.86 17.56 -5.28
N VAL A 102 -9.60 16.41 -5.87
CA VAL A 102 -8.33 15.72 -5.71
C VAL A 102 -7.23 16.54 -6.39
N PRO A 103 -6.18 16.99 -5.65
CA PRO A 103 -5.15 17.87 -6.20
C PRO A 103 -4.12 17.10 -7.02
N ILE A 104 -4.52 16.61 -8.18
CA ILE A 104 -3.73 15.69 -9.02
C ILE A 104 -2.36 16.28 -9.37
N ASP A 105 -2.30 17.54 -9.78
CA ASP A 105 -1.03 18.15 -10.20
C ASP A 105 -0.05 18.24 -9.03
N ASP A 106 -0.55 18.58 -7.84
CA ASP A 106 0.27 18.64 -6.64
C ASP A 106 0.75 17.25 -6.20
N ILE A 107 -0.09 16.22 -6.37
CA ILE A 107 0.27 14.83 -6.07
C ILE A 107 1.39 14.38 -6.99
N TYR A 108 1.30 14.63 -8.29
CA TYR A 108 2.35 14.28 -9.23
C TYR A 108 3.64 15.06 -8.98
N ALA A 109 3.53 16.34 -8.57
CA ALA A 109 4.71 17.13 -8.21
C ALA A 109 5.44 16.53 -7.01
N GLU A 110 4.72 16.13 -5.97
CA GLU A 110 5.33 15.44 -4.82
C GLU A 110 5.93 14.08 -5.23
N ALA A 111 5.21 13.33 -6.07
CA ALA A 111 5.71 12.05 -6.57
C ALA A 111 7.02 12.20 -7.34
N ASP A 112 7.13 13.22 -8.18
CA ASP A 112 8.36 13.51 -8.92
C ASP A 112 9.52 13.83 -7.97
N ASP A 113 9.27 14.65 -6.95
CA ASP A 113 10.27 14.99 -5.93
C ASP A 113 10.74 13.76 -5.16
N LEU A 114 9.85 12.81 -4.91
CA LEU A 114 10.15 11.57 -4.18
C LEU A 114 10.73 10.47 -5.08
N GLY A 115 10.63 10.63 -6.40
CA GLY A 115 11.09 9.63 -7.36
C GLY A 115 10.21 8.40 -7.43
N ILE A 116 8.89 8.56 -7.22
CA ILE A 116 7.92 7.48 -7.28
C ILE A 116 6.89 7.69 -8.38
N SER A 117 6.22 6.61 -8.78
CA SER A 117 5.24 6.60 -9.88
C SER A 117 3.89 6.06 -9.38
N PRO A 118 3.02 6.93 -8.81
CA PRO A 118 1.74 6.49 -8.30
C PRO A 118 0.81 6.03 -9.43
N ASP A 119 0.00 5.00 -9.17
CA ASP A 119 -0.98 4.48 -10.11
C ASP A 119 -2.32 5.21 -9.90
N LEU A 120 -2.48 6.35 -10.54
CA LEU A 120 -3.66 7.22 -10.38
C LEU A 120 -4.53 7.32 -11.63
N GLU A 121 -4.02 6.91 -12.79
CA GLU A 121 -4.75 7.05 -14.04
C GLU A 121 -5.46 5.75 -14.43
N GLY A 122 -6.77 5.86 -14.63
CA GLY A 122 -7.60 4.81 -15.17
C GLY A 122 -7.86 5.00 -16.67
N PRO A 123 -8.72 4.14 -17.26
CA PRO A 123 -9.10 4.26 -18.67
C PRO A 123 -9.67 5.64 -19.02
N GLY A 124 -9.27 6.19 -20.17
CA GLY A 124 -9.78 7.48 -20.63
C GLY A 124 -9.30 8.69 -19.85
N GLY A 125 -8.21 8.57 -19.08
CA GLY A 125 -7.66 9.67 -18.28
C GLY A 125 -8.41 9.93 -16.97
N SER A 126 -9.31 9.04 -16.58
CA SER A 126 -10.01 9.14 -15.30
C SER A 126 -9.07 8.85 -14.14
N ILE A 127 -9.43 9.36 -12.94
CA ILE A 127 -8.67 9.09 -11.72
C ILE A 127 -9.09 7.73 -11.18
N ARG A 128 -8.10 6.93 -10.74
CA ARG A 128 -8.36 5.70 -9.99
C ARG A 128 -8.73 6.02 -8.55
N MET A 129 -10.01 6.25 -8.30
CA MET A 129 -10.51 6.66 -6.99
C MET A 129 -10.35 5.58 -5.91
N ASP A 130 -10.20 4.33 -6.29
CA ASP A 130 -9.89 3.24 -5.36
C ASP A 130 -8.51 3.38 -4.70
N ASN A 131 -7.61 4.16 -5.30
CA ASN A 131 -6.29 4.48 -4.74
C ASN A 131 -6.27 5.79 -3.95
N VAL A 132 -7.38 6.51 -3.89
CA VAL A 132 -7.49 7.78 -3.19
C VAL A 132 -8.21 7.58 -1.87
N MET A 133 -7.50 7.82 -0.79
CA MET A 133 -7.99 7.70 0.57
C MET A 133 -7.93 9.05 1.27
N GLN A 134 -8.37 9.11 2.52
CA GLN A 134 -8.26 10.31 3.35
C GLN A 134 -7.86 9.95 4.77
N ASP A 135 -7.16 10.87 5.43
CA ASP A 135 -6.85 10.74 6.85
C ASP A 135 -8.02 11.23 7.71
N ALA A 136 -7.85 11.22 9.03
CA ALA A 136 -8.89 11.61 9.98
C ALA A 136 -9.32 13.09 9.82
N ASN A 137 -8.47 13.91 9.22
CA ASN A 137 -8.74 15.33 8.98
C ASN A 137 -9.32 15.61 7.58
N GLY A 138 -9.55 14.57 6.78
CA GLY A 138 -10.07 14.68 5.42
C GLY A 138 -9.01 14.99 4.37
N ASN A 139 -7.73 14.95 4.70
CA ASN A 139 -6.65 15.17 3.74
C ASN A 139 -6.47 13.96 2.83
N VAL A 140 -6.31 14.23 1.53
CA VAL A 140 -6.08 13.19 0.53
C VAL A 140 -4.78 12.44 0.81
N LYS A 141 -4.84 11.11 0.73
CA LYS A 141 -3.68 10.22 0.86
C LYS A 141 -3.77 9.12 -0.19
N ILE A 142 -2.73 8.99 -0.97
CA ILE A 142 -2.65 7.96 -2.02
C ILE A 142 -2.02 6.71 -1.44
N ILE A 143 -2.60 5.54 -1.72
CA ILE A 143 -2.16 4.25 -1.14
C ILE A 143 -1.42 3.35 -2.13
N ASP A 144 -1.51 3.64 -3.42
CA ASP A 144 -0.81 2.85 -4.45
C ASP A 144 0.33 3.70 -5.03
N VAL A 145 1.49 3.47 -4.51
CA VAL A 145 2.70 4.18 -4.90
C VAL A 145 3.52 3.42 -5.92
#